data_891d8597ff9c52ab41a3824885752ed3
#
_entry.id   891d8597ff9c52ab41a3824885752ed3
#
_cell.length_a   1.000
_cell.length_b   1.000
_cell.length_c   1.000
_cell.angle_alpha   90.00
_cell.angle_beta   90.00
_cell.angle_gamma   90.00
#
_symmetry.space_group_name_H-M   'P 1'
#
loop_
_entity.id
_entity.type
_entity.pdbx_description
1 polymer ?
#
loop_
_entity_poly.entity_id
_entity_poly.type
_entity_poly.pdbx_seq_one_letter_code
_entity_poly.pdbx_strand_id
1 'polypeptide(L)'
;MKHPTLIQRLWLLLLLLVFLAFSGTLLANLMNARSYLEQQLTAQNANTANSLALMVSQQRAEPVMAETLISATFDQGHYSLIRWQSSTGQVRVERQRSTQEPGWLPRLLELRPQPGRAMINAGWMQAGDILVETDPGVAYASLQKSLLQTLMWLLLAGLVTG
;
A
#
# COMPACT_ATOMS: atom_id res chain seq x y z
N MET A 1 -11.90 47.84 21.59
CA MET A 1 -12.22 46.54 20.98
C MET A 1 -13.28 46.76 19.93
N LYS A 2 -12.96 46.63 18.62
CA LYS A 2 -13.95 46.86 17.55
C LYS A 2 -14.85 45.62 17.51
N HIS A 3 -16.15 45.79 17.83
CA HIS A 3 -17.14 44.71 17.67
C HIS A 3 -17.28 44.41 16.18
N PRO A 4 -17.11 43.14 15.77
CA PRO A 4 -17.29 42.76 14.36
C PRO A 4 -18.72 43.08 13.93
N THR A 5 -18.86 43.76 12.80
CA THR A 5 -20.17 44.10 12.21
C THR A 5 -20.92 42.80 11.89
N LEU A 6 -22.26 42.86 11.87
CA LEU A 6 -23.14 41.73 11.53
C LEU A 6 -22.71 41.04 10.23
N ILE A 7 -22.29 41.82 9.24
CA ILE A 7 -21.78 41.34 7.95
C ILE A 7 -20.47 40.52 8.13
N GLN A 8 -19.57 40.99 8.98
CA GLN A 8 -18.29 40.25 9.25
C GLN A 8 -18.57 38.93 9.95
N ARG A 9 -19.53 38.86 10.87
CA ARG A 9 -19.93 37.61 11.53
C ARG A 9 -20.55 36.62 10.54
N LEU A 10 -21.37 37.11 9.62
CA LEU A 10 -22.00 36.29 8.59
C LEU A 10 -20.94 35.70 7.63
N TRP A 11 -19.99 36.51 7.19
CA TRP A 11 -18.86 36.07 6.37
C TRP A 11 -17.97 35.04 7.09
N LEU A 12 -17.70 35.23 8.37
CA LEU A 12 -16.90 34.31 9.20
C LEU A 12 -17.62 32.97 9.36
N LEU A 13 -18.95 32.97 9.60
CA LEU A 13 -19.76 31.76 9.67
C LEU A 13 -19.76 30.99 8.33
N LEU A 14 -19.91 31.71 7.21
CA LEU A 14 -19.90 31.11 5.88
C LEU A 14 -18.53 30.50 5.54
N LEU A 15 -17.45 31.21 5.85
CA LEU A 15 -16.08 30.70 5.71
C LEU A 15 -15.85 29.47 6.58
N LEU A 16 -16.32 29.47 7.83
CA LEU A 16 -16.21 28.34 8.73
C LEU A 16 -16.96 27.11 8.19
N LEU A 17 -18.17 27.32 7.67
CA LEU A 17 -19.00 26.26 7.11
C LEU A 17 -18.35 25.64 5.85
N VAL A 18 -17.82 26.48 4.95
CA VAL A 18 -17.09 26.03 3.76
C VAL A 18 -15.82 25.25 4.17
N PHE A 19 -15.08 25.76 5.14
CA PHE A 19 -13.89 25.11 5.64
C PHE A 19 -14.22 23.74 6.27
N LEU A 20 -15.31 23.65 7.05
CA LEU A 20 -15.76 22.40 7.66
C LEU A 20 -16.17 21.37 6.60
N ALA A 21 -16.94 21.79 5.60
CA ALA A 21 -17.37 20.96 4.49
C ALA A 21 -16.18 20.44 3.68
N PHE A 22 -15.21 21.32 3.38
CA PHE A 22 -14.00 20.97 2.64
C PHE A 22 -13.12 19.98 3.43
N SER A 23 -12.94 20.23 4.73
CA SER A 23 -12.17 19.35 5.62
C SER A 23 -12.81 17.96 5.73
N GLY A 24 -14.14 17.89 5.84
CA GLY A 24 -14.87 16.62 5.85
C GLY A 24 -14.71 15.83 4.56
N THR A 25 -14.81 16.49 3.41
CA THR A 25 -14.62 15.86 2.11
C THR A 25 -13.17 15.35 1.93
N LEU A 26 -12.20 16.16 2.35
CA LEU A 26 -10.79 15.78 2.28
C LEU A 26 -10.51 14.54 3.14
N LEU A 27 -11.05 14.50 4.36
CA LEU A 27 -10.88 13.36 5.26
C LEU A 27 -11.54 12.09 4.69
N ALA A 28 -12.74 12.20 4.15
CA ALA A 28 -13.43 11.07 3.51
C ALA A 28 -12.65 10.54 2.30
N ASN A 29 -12.12 11.43 1.45
CA ASN A 29 -11.30 11.04 0.31
C ASN A 29 -10.00 10.34 0.74
N LEU A 30 -9.39 10.80 1.82
CA LEU A 30 -8.18 10.20 2.36
C LEU A 30 -8.44 8.77 2.90
N MET A 31 -9.56 8.59 3.61
CA MET A 31 -9.97 7.28 4.12
C MET A 31 -10.30 6.31 2.96
N ASN A 32 -10.99 6.79 1.93
CA ASN A 32 -11.30 5.99 0.75
C ASN A 32 -10.03 5.59 -0.02
N ALA A 33 -9.09 6.53 -0.21
CA ALA A 33 -7.80 6.25 -0.85
C ALA A 33 -7.00 5.21 -0.07
N ARG A 34 -6.98 5.30 1.27
CA ARG A 34 -6.35 4.31 2.14
C ARG A 34 -6.94 2.91 1.92
N SER A 35 -8.27 2.80 2.03
CA SER A 35 -8.97 1.52 1.87
C SER A 35 -8.73 0.92 0.48
N TYR A 36 -8.77 1.74 -0.56
CA TYR A 36 -8.49 1.31 -1.93
C TYR A 36 -7.07 0.76 -2.09
N LEU A 37 -6.07 1.46 -1.55
CA LEU A 37 -4.66 1.02 -1.62
C LEU A 37 -4.43 -0.27 -0.82
N GLU A 38 -5.00 -0.40 0.37
CA GLU A 38 -4.92 -1.63 1.16
C GLU A 38 -5.51 -2.83 0.40
N GLN A 39 -6.67 -2.66 -0.22
CA GLN A 39 -7.30 -3.69 -1.04
C GLN A 39 -6.46 -4.04 -2.27
N GLN A 40 -5.92 -3.05 -2.96
CA GLN A 40 -5.08 -3.24 -4.13
C GLN A 40 -3.80 -4.01 -3.79
N LEU A 41 -3.10 -3.62 -2.71
CA LEU A 41 -1.88 -4.30 -2.24
C LEU A 41 -2.19 -5.73 -1.76
N THR A 42 -3.31 -5.93 -1.07
CA THR A 42 -3.77 -7.26 -0.64
C THR A 42 -4.06 -8.17 -1.85
N ALA A 43 -4.76 -7.65 -2.86
CA ALA A 43 -5.01 -8.40 -4.09
C ALA A 43 -3.72 -8.72 -4.85
N GLN A 44 -2.77 -7.78 -4.90
CA GLN A 44 -1.46 -8.01 -5.50
C GLN A 44 -0.68 -9.09 -4.77
N ASN A 45 -0.65 -9.07 -3.43
CA ASN A 45 -0.03 -10.11 -2.61
C ASN A 45 -0.61 -11.50 -2.92
N ALA A 46 -1.94 -11.61 -2.95
CA ALA A 46 -2.63 -12.86 -3.24
C ALA A 46 -2.33 -13.38 -4.67
N ASN A 47 -2.38 -12.49 -5.66
CA ASN A 47 -2.09 -12.85 -7.05
C ASN A 47 -0.65 -13.31 -7.23
N THR A 48 0.31 -12.62 -6.63
CA THR A 48 1.74 -12.99 -6.70
C THR A 48 1.98 -14.32 -5.97
N ALA A 49 1.40 -14.53 -4.78
CA ALA A 49 1.51 -15.78 -4.05
C ALA A 49 0.97 -16.95 -4.88
N ASN A 50 -0.21 -16.80 -5.48
CA ASN A 50 -0.82 -17.83 -6.34
C ASN A 50 0.04 -18.12 -7.58
N SER A 51 0.55 -17.10 -8.25
CA SER A 51 1.41 -17.26 -9.44
C SER A 51 2.70 -17.99 -9.09
N LEU A 52 3.37 -17.58 -8.01
CA LEU A 52 4.60 -18.24 -7.53
C LEU A 52 4.33 -19.67 -7.10
N ALA A 53 3.27 -19.91 -6.34
CA ALA A 53 2.90 -21.27 -5.91
C ALA A 53 2.64 -22.17 -7.10
N LEU A 54 1.96 -21.68 -8.14
CA LEU A 54 1.72 -22.44 -9.37
C LEU A 54 3.04 -22.75 -10.10
N MET A 55 3.91 -21.76 -10.29
CA MET A 55 5.21 -21.94 -10.95
C MET A 55 6.09 -22.95 -10.21
N VAL A 56 6.18 -22.83 -8.88
CA VAL A 56 6.96 -23.77 -8.05
C VAL A 56 6.35 -25.16 -8.06
N SER A 57 5.02 -25.28 -8.06
CA SER A 57 4.32 -26.56 -8.14
C SER A 57 4.58 -27.25 -9.48
N GLN A 58 4.61 -26.50 -10.59
CA GLN A 58 4.94 -27.05 -11.92
C GLN A 58 6.36 -27.62 -11.99
N GLN A 59 7.27 -27.06 -11.23
CA GLN A 59 8.65 -27.54 -11.09
C GLN A 59 8.79 -28.64 -10.00
N ARG A 60 7.69 -29.27 -9.60
CA ARG A 60 7.64 -30.30 -8.54
C ARG A 60 8.25 -29.86 -7.20
N ALA A 61 8.17 -28.57 -6.91
CA ALA A 61 8.74 -27.96 -5.73
C ALA A 61 10.24 -28.20 -5.55
N GLU A 62 11.01 -28.21 -6.65
CA GLU A 62 12.47 -28.33 -6.60
C GLU A 62 13.07 -27.09 -5.91
N PRO A 63 13.88 -27.28 -4.83
CA PRO A 63 14.33 -26.14 -4.01
C PRO A 63 15.16 -25.11 -4.76
N VAL A 64 16.07 -25.53 -5.64
CA VAL A 64 16.96 -24.64 -6.39
C VAL A 64 16.17 -23.78 -7.38
N MET A 65 15.21 -24.38 -8.08
CA MET A 65 14.36 -23.67 -9.04
C MET A 65 13.40 -22.71 -8.30
N ALA A 66 12.83 -23.15 -7.19
CA ALA A 66 11.98 -22.32 -6.35
C ALA A 66 12.72 -21.09 -5.81
N GLU A 67 13.97 -21.27 -5.35
CA GLU A 67 14.82 -20.16 -4.89
C GLU A 67 15.08 -19.15 -6.02
N THR A 68 15.36 -19.63 -7.22
CA THR A 68 15.58 -18.77 -8.39
C THR A 68 14.33 -17.96 -8.74
N LEU A 69 13.16 -18.60 -8.78
CA LEU A 69 11.89 -17.95 -9.08
C LEU A 69 11.51 -16.91 -8.02
N ILE A 70 11.66 -17.26 -6.75
CA ILE A 70 11.38 -16.37 -5.61
C ILE A 70 12.30 -15.17 -5.64
N SER A 71 13.61 -15.38 -5.85
CA SER A 71 14.61 -14.32 -5.93
C SER A 71 14.35 -13.40 -7.11
N ALA A 72 14.09 -13.92 -8.29
CA ALA A 72 13.78 -13.13 -9.48
C ALA A 72 12.50 -12.28 -9.27
N THR A 73 11.46 -12.86 -8.69
CA THR A 73 10.22 -12.14 -8.39
C THR A 73 10.45 -11.04 -7.35
N PHE A 74 11.22 -11.35 -6.31
CA PHE A 74 11.56 -10.39 -5.25
C PHE A 74 12.36 -9.19 -5.79
N ASP A 75 13.34 -9.46 -6.65
CA ASP A 75 14.21 -8.43 -7.21
C ASP A 75 13.49 -7.52 -8.23
N GLN A 76 12.54 -8.08 -8.98
CA GLN A 76 11.73 -7.33 -9.96
C GLN A 76 10.58 -6.56 -9.32
N GLY A 77 10.12 -6.96 -8.15
CA GLY A 77 8.97 -6.40 -7.48
C GLY A 77 9.30 -5.52 -6.27
N HIS A 78 8.26 -4.91 -5.71
CA HIS A 78 8.31 -4.08 -4.51
C HIS A 78 7.78 -4.87 -3.32
N TYR A 79 8.48 -5.97 -3.00
CA TYR A 79 8.10 -6.85 -1.89
C TYR A 79 8.97 -6.58 -0.68
N SER A 80 8.36 -6.62 0.50
CA SER A 80 9.05 -6.60 1.79
C SER A 80 9.46 -8.00 2.22
N LEU A 81 8.63 -9.00 1.90
CA LEU A 81 8.87 -10.39 2.26
C LEU A 81 8.30 -11.34 1.21
N ILE A 82 9.10 -12.31 0.77
CA ILE A 82 8.62 -13.54 0.11
C ILE A 82 9.26 -14.72 0.84
N ARG A 83 8.40 -15.61 1.35
CA ARG A 83 8.84 -16.79 2.12
C ARG A 83 8.14 -18.04 1.61
N TRP A 84 8.92 -19.10 1.37
CA TRP A 84 8.42 -20.44 1.18
C TRP A 84 8.63 -21.26 2.45
N GLN A 85 7.56 -21.77 3.00
CA GLN A 85 7.55 -22.62 4.18
C GLN A 85 7.09 -24.02 3.81
N SER A 86 7.83 -25.04 4.22
CA SER A 86 7.46 -26.44 4.02
C SER A 86 6.20 -26.80 4.82
N SER A 87 5.52 -27.87 4.43
CA SER A 87 4.40 -28.45 5.20
C SER A 87 4.75 -28.81 6.65
N THR A 88 6.04 -28.99 6.95
CA THR A 88 6.56 -29.24 8.31
C THR A 88 6.84 -27.94 9.09
N GLY A 89 6.56 -26.79 8.53
CA GLY A 89 6.81 -25.49 9.16
C GLY A 89 8.24 -24.95 9.00
N GLN A 90 9.13 -25.67 8.33
CA GLN A 90 10.50 -25.22 8.08
C GLN A 90 10.53 -24.20 6.94
N VAL A 91 11.22 -23.08 7.16
CA VAL A 91 11.48 -22.08 6.11
C VAL A 91 12.51 -22.66 5.13
N ARG A 92 12.12 -22.79 3.86
CA ARG A 92 12.98 -23.28 2.78
C ARG A 92 13.71 -22.15 2.07
N VAL A 93 12.96 -21.12 1.73
CA VAL A 93 13.49 -19.93 1.06
C VAL A 93 12.84 -18.70 1.69
N GLU A 94 13.65 -17.69 1.96
CA GLU A 94 13.18 -16.41 2.47
C GLU A 94 13.97 -15.28 1.81
N ARG A 95 13.24 -14.27 1.33
CA ARG A 95 13.79 -13.00 0.87
C ARG A 95 13.09 -11.89 1.59
N GLN A 96 13.83 -11.08 2.32
CA GLN A 96 13.31 -9.96 3.09
C GLN A 96 14.11 -8.70 2.78
N ARG A 97 13.40 -7.59 2.64
CA ARG A 97 13.98 -6.26 2.51
C ARG A 97 13.56 -5.44 3.72
N SER A 98 14.49 -4.71 4.31
CA SER A 98 14.17 -3.75 5.36
C SER A 98 13.33 -2.62 4.75
N THR A 99 12.10 -2.48 5.18
CA THR A 99 11.24 -1.38 4.78
C THR A 99 11.70 -0.15 5.52
N GLN A 100 12.36 0.77 4.83
CA GLN A 100 12.55 2.11 5.35
C GLN A 100 11.24 2.86 5.18
N GLU A 101 10.59 3.22 6.26
CA GLU A 101 9.42 4.11 6.27
C GLU A 101 9.90 5.58 6.21
N PRO A 102 10.08 6.17 5.02
CA PRO A 102 10.46 7.57 4.93
C PRO A 102 9.22 8.45 5.02
N GLY A 103 9.13 9.26 6.06
CA GLY A 103 8.23 10.39 6.07
C GLY A 103 7.12 10.37 7.11
N TRP A 104 6.30 11.43 7.08
CA TRP A 104 5.15 11.66 7.97
C TRP A 104 3.87 10.92 7.55
N LEU A 105 3.74 10.62 6.24
CA LEU A 105 2.59 9.92 5.66
C LEU A 105 2.34 8.52 6.25
N PRO A 106 3.34 7.66 6.46
CA PRO A 106 3.16 6.36 7.10
C PRO A 106 2.56 6.47 8.51
N ARG A 107 2.89 7.52 9.25
CA ARG A 107 2.33 7.76 10.59
C ARG A 107 0.86 8.18 10.57
N LEU A 108 0.43 8.83 9.48
CA LEU A 108 -0.95 9.31 9.32
C LEU A 108 -1.87 8.25 8.71
N LEU A 109 -1.37 7.46 7.77
CA LEU A 109 -2.16 6.57 6.92
C LEU A 109 -1.92 5.08 7.19
N GLU A 110 -1.10 4.68 8.08
CA GLU A 110 -0.77 3.31 8.48
C GLU A 110 -1.43 2.21 7.61
N LEU A 111 -0.88 1.98 6.41
CA LEU A 111 -1.37 0.97 5.48
C LEU A 111 -0.99 -0.42 6.03
N ARG A 112 -1.97 -1.31 6.17
CA ARG A 112 -1.78 -2.68 6.63
C ARG A 112 -2.35 -3.68 5.61
N PRO A 113 -1.71 -3.83 4.44
CA PRO A 113 -2.15 -4.81 3.47
C PRO A 113 -2.00 -6.22 4.06
N GLN A 114 -2.95 -7.09 3.75
CA GLN A 114 -2.86 -8.48 4.19
C GLN A 114 -1.84 -9.24 3.34
N PRO A 115 -1.04 -10.14 3.96
CA PRO A 115 -0.12 -11.00 3.22
C PRO A 115 -0.89 -11.97 2.32
N GLY A 116 -0.37 -12.19 1.12
CA GLY A 116 -0.87 -13.22 0.22
C GLY A 116 -0.31 -14.59 0.63
N ARG A 117 -1.17 -15.60 0.65
CA ARG A 117 -0.76 -17.00 0.90
C ARG A 117 -1.29 -17.90 -0.19
N ALA A 118 -0.46 -18.84 -0.63
CA ALA A 118 -0.86 -19.85 -1.59
C ALA A 118 -0.12 -21.18 -1.31
N MET A 119 -0.82 -22.30 -1.52
CA MET A 119 -0.28 -23.63 -1.30
C MET A 119 0.55 -24.08 -2.50
N ILE A 120 1.67 -24.71 -2.22
CA ILE A 120 2.52 -25.38 -3.22
C ILE A 120 2.24 -26.88 -3.17
N ASN A 121 1.98 -27.45 -4.32
CA ASN A 121 1.75 -28.88 -4.48
C ASN A 121 2.88 -29.52 -5.31
N ALA A 122 3.44 -30.60 -4.81
CA ALA A 122 4.38 -31.46 -5.53
C ALA A 122 3.68 -32.76 -5.93
N GLY A 123 2.97 -32.74 -7.07
CA GLY A 123 2.08 -33.82 -7.47
C GLY A 123 0.89 -33.96 -6.54
N TRP A 124 0.77 -35.08 -5.82
CA TRP A 124 -0.32 -35.38 -4.88
C TRP A 124 -0.06 -34.90 -3.45
N MET A 125 1.13 -34.38 -3.15
CA MET A 125 1.53 -33.97 -1.81
C MET A 125 1.63 -32.45 -1.73
N GLN A 126 1.18 -31.91 -0.60
CA GLN A 126 1.41 -30.50 -0.28
C GLN A 126 2.89 -30.33 0.11
N ALA A 127 3.63 -29.53 -0.67
CA ALA A 127 5.04 -29.24 -0.43
C ALA A 127 5.25 -28.07 0.56
N GLY A 128 4.20 -27.29 0.79
CA GLY A 128 4.22 -26.14 1.70
C GLY A 128 3.33 -25.00 1.23
N ASP A 129 3.63 -23.81 1.71
CA ASP A 129 2.95 -22.57 1.34
C ASP A 129 3.94 -21.43 1.06
N ILE A 130 3.53 -20.54 0.18
CA ILE A 130 4.21 -19.27 -0.10
C ILE A 130 3.46 -18.14 0.61
N LEU A 131 4.22 -17.29 1.29
CA LEU A 131 3.79 -16.03 1.86
C LEU A 131 4.43 -14.89 1.08
N VAL A 132 3.62 -13.90 0.69
CA VAL A 132 4.05 -12.70 -0.03
C VAL A 132 3.54 -11.47 0.67
N GLU A 133 4.42 -10.51 0.95
CA GLU A 133 4.09 -9.20 1.48
C GLU A 133 4.71 -8.11 0.60
N THR A 134 3.89 -7.16 0.16
CA THR A 134 4.36 -5.99 -0.60
C THR A 134 4.84 -4.90 0.35
N ASP A 135 5.87 -4.16 -0.07
CA ASP A 135 6.35 -2.97 0.63
C ASP A 135 5.37 -1.79 0.41
N PRO A 136 4.71 -1.28 1.45
CA PRO A 136 3.81 -0.13 1.32
C PRO A 136 4.54 1.18 1.03
N GLY A 137 5.86 1.22 1.13
CA GLY A 137 6.69 2.41 0.89
C GLY A 137 6.48 3.03 -0.48
N VAL A 138 6.27 2.19 -1.51
CA VAL A 138 5.99 2.65 -2.88
C VAL A 138 4.62 3.33 -2.98
N ALA A 139 3.62 2.82 -2.28
CA ALA A 139 2.30 3.42 -2.22
C ALA A 139 2.35 4.80 -1.54
N TYR A 140 3.10 4.94 -0.45
CA TYR A 140 3.34 6.22 0.20
C TYR A 140 4.05 7.22 -0.69
N ALA A 141 5.07 6.81 -1.43
CA ALA A 141 5.78 7.68 -2.37
C ALA A 141 4.87 8.22 -3.49
N SER A 142 4.00 7.37 -4.03
CA SER A 142 3.02 7.77 -5.06
C SER A 142 1.97 8.74 -4.51
N LEU A 143 1.46 8.50 -3.30
CA LEU A 143 0.54 9.40 -2.61
C LEU A 143 1.18 10.76 -2.32
N GLN A 144 2.40 10.78 -1.82
CA GLN A 144 3.12 12.03 -1.54
C GLN A 144 3.28 12.86 -2.79
N LYS A 145 3.66 12.24 -3.91
CA LYS A 145 3.78 12.93 -5.21
C LYS A 145 2.46 13.51 -5.66
N SER A 146 1.37 12.75 -5.55
CA SER A 146 0.02 13.19 -5.93
C SER A 146 -0.46 14.35 -5.07
N LEU A 147 -0.24 14.28 -3.75
CA LEU A 147 -0.60 15.36 -2.82
C LEU A 147 0.17 16.65 -3.11
N LEU A 148 1.48 16.56 -3.33
CA LEU A 148 2.30 17.72 -3.69
C LEU A 148 1.85 18.35 -5.01
N GLN A 149 1.53 17.55 -6.01
CA GLN A 149 1.04 18.02 -7.29
C GLN A 149 -0.31 18.73 -7.14
N THR A 150 -1.24 18.18 -6.37
CA THR A 150 -2.55 18.79 -6.11
C THR A 150 -2.40 20.11 -5.35
N LEU A 151 -1.52 20.15 -4.35
CA LEU A 151 -1.24 21.36 -3.59
C LEU A 151 -0.63 22.46 -4.47
N MET A 152 0.26 22.09 -5.37
CA MET A 152 0.86 23.02 -6.34
C MET A 152 -0.20 23.62 -7.27
N TRP A 153 -1.12 22.81 -7.78
CA TRP A 153 -2.23 23.31 -8.62
C TRP A 153 -3.17 24.22 -7.85
N LEU A 154 -3.48 23.91 -6.58
CA LEU A 154 -4.30 24.77 -5.73
C LEU A 154 -3.64 26.11 -5.45
N LEU A 155 -2.31 26.12 -5.19
CA LEU A 155 -1.55 27.36 -4.99
C LEU A 155 -1.52 28.21 -6.25
N LEU A 156 -1.32 27.59 -7.43
CA LEU A 156 -1.36 28.30 -8.70
C LEU A 156 -2.74 28.89 -8.99
N ALA A 157 -3.81 28.12 -8.75
CA ALA A 157 -5.18 28.62 -8.89
C ALA A 157 -5.49 29.79 -7.95
N GLY A 158 -5.04 29.69 -6.68
CA GLY A 158 -5.19 30.77 -5.72
C GLY A 158 -4.44 32.05 -6.11
N LEU A 159 -3.26 31.91 -6.75
CA LEU A 159 -2.43 33.05 -7.17
C LEU A 159 -3.00 33.75 -8.41
N VAL A 160 -3.75 33.02 -9.26
CA VAL A 160 -4.40 33.58 -10.47
C VAL A 160 -5.71 34.29 -10.12
N THR A 161 -6.36 33.92 -9.00
CA THR A 161 -7.65 34.47 -8.58
C THR A 161 -7.55 35.58 -7.53
N GLY A 162 -6.38 35.85 -6.98
CA GLY A 162 -6.09 36.91 -6.01
C GLY A 162 -5.36 38.06 -6.65
#